data_55085054b8c25e10147c404794b762e2
#
_entry.id   55085054b8c25e10147c404794b762e2
#
_cell.length_a   1.000
_cell.length_b   1.000
_cell.length_c   1.000
_cell.angle_alpha   90.00
_cell.angle_beta   90.00
_cell.angle_gamma   90.00
#
_symmetry.space_group_name_H-M   'P 1'
#
loop_
_entity.id
_entity.type
_entity.pdbx_description
1 polymer ?
#
loop_
_entity_poly.entity_id
_entity_poly.type
_entity_poly.pdbx_seq_one_letter_code
_entity_poly.pdbx_strand_id
1 'polypeptide(L)'
;MEHLTKESFKNKVFDFESNQEWSFAGDKPCIIDFYADWCNPCKVVAPILENLAEEYEGKFDIYKVDTEKEQELASMFNIRSIPSILFVPKDGKPQMSMGALPKENFVQAIKDVLQVPEQTVS
;
A
#
# COMPACT_ATOMS: atom_id res chain seq x y z
N MET A 1 -0.41 11.80 1.63
CA MET A 1 -0.65 10.37 1.93
C MET A 1 -0.41 10.10 3.40
N GLU A 2 -1.30 9.35 4.00
CA GLU A 2 -1.24 9.10 5.43
C GLU A 2 -0.14 8.09 5.78
N HIS A 3 0.63 8.39 6.83
CA HIS A 3 1.62 7.48 7.40
C HIS A 3 0.93 6.62 8.45
N LEU A 4 1.02 5.30 8.29
CA LEU A 4 0.43 4.38 9.26
C LEU A 4 1.39 4.11 10.41
N THR A 5 0.84 4.06 11.61
CA THR A 5 1.49 3.50 12.79
C THR A 5 0.93 2.11 13.02
N LYS A 6 1.50 1.38 14.00
CA LYS A 6 0.92 0.10 14.41
C LYS A 6 -0.57 0.24 14.74
N GLU A 7 -0.93 1.26 15.52
CA GLU A 7 -2.32 1.45 15.96
C GLU A 7 -3.24 1.82 14.81
N SER A 8 -2.83 2.75 13.94
CA SER A 8 -3.68 3.13 12.82
C SER A 8 -3.80 2.00 11.79
N PHE A 9 -2.75 1.19 11.61
CA PHE A 9 -2.81 0.00 10.76
C PHE A 9 -3.88 -0.97 11.27
N LYS A 10 -3.89 -1.24 12.57
CA LYS A 10 -4.88 -2.14 13.17
C LYS A 10 -6.30 -1.64 12.95
N ASN A 11 -6.51 -0.34 13.04
CA ASN A 11 -7.83 0.26 12.90
C ASN A 11 -8.30 0.37 11.45
N LYS A 12 -7.38 0.61 10.53
CA LYS A 12 -7.72 0.95 9.13
C LYS A 12 -7.51 -0.19 8.14
N VAL A 13 -6.63 -1.13 8.46
CA VAL A 13 -6.26 -2.19 7.53
C VAL A 13 -6.57 -3.57 8.09
N PHE A 14 -5.90 -3.96 9.15
CA PHE A 14 -6.07 -5.31 9.71
C PHE A 14 -5.65 -5.34 11.18
N ASP A 15 -6.60 -5.70 12.03
CA ASP A 15 -6.33 -5.86 13.46
C ASP A 15 -5.75 -7.25 13.70
N PHE A 16 -4.42 -7.34 13.56
CA PHE A 16 -3.68 -8.60 13.69
C PHE A 16 -3.55 -9.08 15.14
N GLU A 17 -3.89 -8.25 16.11
CA GLU A 17 -3.89 -8.66 17.52
C GLU A 17 -5.18 -9.37 17.90
N SER A 18 -6.28 -9.05 17.23
CA SER A 18 -7.59 -9.63 17.51
C SER A 18 -7.97 -10.75 16.55
N ASN A 19 -7.32 -10.85 15.39
CA ASN A 19 -7.67 -11.81 14.34
C ASN A 19 -6.44 -12.60 13.89
N GLN A 20 -6.58 -13.92 13.77
CA GLN A 20 -5.51 -14.77 13.25
C GLN A 20 -5.51 -14.79 11.73
N GLU A 21 -6.69 -14.77 11.11
CA GLU A 21 -6.82 -14.78 9.68
C GLU A 21 -7.04 -13.37 9.15
N TRP A 22 -6.55 -13.13 7.93
CA TRP A 22 -6.69 -11.84 7.30
C TRP A 22 -8.15 -11.43 7.19
N SER A 23 -8.46 -10.24 7.70
CA SER A 23 -9.78 -9.63 7.60
C SER A 23 -9.59 -8.13 7.46
N PHE A 24 -9.85 -7.60 6.26
CA PHE A 24 -9.64 -6.19 5.99
C PHE A 24 -10.65 -5.33 6.73
N ALA A 25 -10.15 -4.32 7.45
CA ALA A 25 -10.96 -3.44 8.29
C ALA A 25 -11.53 -2.24 7.54
N GLY A 26 -10.99 -1.93 6.35
CA GLY A 26 -11.39 -0.74 5.60
C GLY A 26 -12.62 -0.94 4.72
N ASP A 27 -13.15 0.16 4.21
CA ASP A 27 -14.31 0.15 3.30
C ASP A 27 -13.92 0.36 1.84
N LYS A 28 -12.69 0.78 1.57
CA LYS A 28 -12.11 0.93 0.23
C LYS A 28 -10.80 0.16 0.15
N PRO A 29 -10.42 -0.34 -1.04
CA PRO A 29 -9.10 -0.95 -1.19
C PRO A 29 -8.00 0.04 -0.84
N CYS A 30 -6.79 -0.44 -0.60
CA CYS A 30 -5.67 0.45 -0.34
C CYS A 30 -4.36 -0.10 -0.88
N ILE A 31 -3.40 0.80 -1.01
CA ILE A 31 -2.01 0.50 -1.35
C ILE A 31 -1.18 0.94 -0.15
N ILE A 32 -0.23 0.10 0.26
CA ILE A 32 0.68 0.44 1.36
C ILE A 32 2.11 0.41 0.84
N ASP A 33 2.79 1.54 0.94
CA ASP A 33 4.18 1.72 0.51
C ASP A 33 5.11 1.58 1.72
N PHE A 34 5.86 0.48 1.77
CA PHE A 34 6.90 0.28 2.79
C PHE A 34 8.19 0.89 2.29
N TYR A 35 8.71 1.88 2.98
CA TYR A 35 9.83 2.70 2.53
C TYR A 35 10.77 3.04 3.67
N ALA A 36 11.88 3.71 3.35
CA ALA A 36 12.75 4.38 4.30
C ALA A 36 13.29 5.67 3.67
N ASP A 37 13.62 6.64 4.50
CA ASP A 37 14.06 7.96 4.02
C ASP A 37 15.37 7.90 3.21
N TRP A 38 16.25 6.94 3.52
CA TRP A 38 17.53 6.78 2.85
C TRP A 38 17.44 6.00 1.53
N CYS A 39 16.28 5.50 1.19
CA CYS A 39 16.07 4.59 0.06
C CYS A 39 15.84 5.40 -1.24
N ASN A 40 16.80 5.41 -2.14
CA ASN A 40 16.66 6.13 -3.41
C ASN A 40 15.54 5.59 -4.31
N PRO A 41 15.41 4.27 -4.52
CA PRO A 41 14.27 3.76 -5.30
C PRO A 41 12.92 4.13 -4.70
N CYS A 42 12.82 4.26 -3.37
CA CYS A 42 11.58 4.71 -2.73
C CYS A 42 11.22 6.13 -3.14
N LYS A 43 12.23 6.98 -3.34
CA LYS A 43 12.04 8.37 -3.76
C LYS A 43 11.56 8.47 -5.21
N VAL A 44 11.87 7.48 -6.04
CA VAL A 44 11.36 7.40 -7.41
C VAL A 44 9.87 7.03 -7.41
N VAL A 45 9.47 6.15 -6.51
CA VAL A 45 8.07 5.69 -6.40
C VAL A 45 7.15 6.78 -5.82
N ALA A 46 7.67 7.61 -4.91
CA ALA A 46 6.84 8.58 -4.20
C ALA A 46 6.01 9.49 -5.12
N PRO A 47 6.59 10.17 -6.14
CA PRO A 47 5.79 11.00 -7.04
C PRO A 47 4.80 10.21 -7.88
N ILE A 48 5.10 8.95 -8.20
CA ILE A 48 4.17 8.08 -8.92
C ILE A 48 2.92 7.83 -8.05
N LEU A 49 3.13 7.55 -6.76
CA LEU A 49 2.02 7.33 -5.83
C LEU A 49 1.19 8.60 -5.62
N GLU A 50 1.84 9.76 -5.54
CA GLU A 50 1.13 11.03 -5.44
C GLU A 50 0.25 11.27 -6.67
N ASN A 51 0.77 10.99 -7.85
CA ASN A 51 0.03 11.11 -9.10
C ASN A 51 -1.17 10.16 -9.13
N LEU A 52 -0.97 8.90 -8.70
CA LEU A 52 -2.05 7.92 -8.64
C LEU A 52 -3.12 8.33 -7.62
N ALA A 53 -2.72 8.90 -6.49
CA ALA A 53 -3.67 9.39 -5.49
C ALA A 53 -4.61 10.43 -6.06
N GLU A 54 -4.10 11.32 -6.92
CA GLU A 54 -4.93 12.33 -7.59
C GLU A 54 -5.83 11.70 -8.64
N GLU A 55 -5.28 10.82 -9.49
CA GLU A 55 -6.03 10.21 -10.59
C GLU A 55 -7.17 9.32 -10.10
N TYR A 56 -6.97 8.64 -8.97
CA TYR A 56 -7.93 7.67 -8.43
C TYR A 56 -8.62 8.18 -7.17
N GLU A 57 -8.70 9.48 -6.98
CA GLU A 57 -9.30 10.06 -5.78
C GLU A 57 -10.66 9.45 -5.49
N GLY A 58 -10.86 9.00 -4.26
CA GLY A 58 -12.11 8.39 -3.81
C GLY A 58 -12.28 6.92 -4.15
N LYS A 59 -11.38 6.33 -4.93
CA LYS A 59 -11.48 4.93 -5.36
C LYS A 59 -10.74 3.98 -4.43
N PHE A 60 -9.60 4.40 -3.92
CA PHE A 60 -8.82 3.66 -2.94
C PHE A 60 -7.94 4.63 -2.17
N ASP A 61 -7.39 4.15 -1.05
CA ASP A 61 -6.47 4.94 -0.23
C ASP A 61 -5.04 4.50 -0.47
N ILE A 62 -4.10 5.41 -0.32
CA ILE A 62 -2.67 5.10 -0.35
C ILE A 62 -2.08 5.48 0.99
N TYR A 63 -1.42 4.51 1.63
CA TYR A 63 -0.76 4.69 2.91
C TYR A 63 0.74 4.46 2.77
N LYS A 64 1.49 5.02 3.72
CA LYS A 64 2.94 4.83 3.80
C LYS A 64 3.31 4.26 5.15
N VAL A 65 4.28 3.34 5.16
CA VAL A 65 4.85 2.79 6.39
C VAL A 65 6.36 2.98 6.35
N ASP A 66 6.86 3.77 7.30
CA ASP A 66 8.31 3.95 7.49
C ASP A 66 8.85 2.71 8.18
N THR A 67 9.64 1.91 7.46
CA THR A 67 10.11 0.63 7.99
C THR A 67 11.09 0.78 9.15
N GLU A 68 11.70 1.92 9.34
CA GLU A 68 12.59 2.16 10.47
C GLU A 68 11.83 2.54 11.73
N LYS A 69 10.71 3.25 11.58
CA LYS A 69 9.87 3.63 12.71
C LYS A 69 8.89 2.54 13.08
N GLU A 70 8.39 1.80 12.10
CA GLU A 70 7.37 0.76 12.29
C GLU A 70 7.96 -0.62 12.03
N GLN A 71 8.94 -1.00 12.84
CA GLN A 71 9.68 -2.25 12.64
C GLN A 71 8.82 -3.48 12.83
N GLU A 72 7.84 -3.42 13.72
CA GLU A 72 6.92 -4.54 13.94
C GLU A 72 6.05 -4.80 12.71
N LEU A 73 5.52 -3.74 12.08
CA LEU A 73 4.74 -3.88 10.85
C LEU A 73 5.60 -4.44 9.72
N ALA A 74 6.80 -3.91 9.56
CA ALA A 74 7.72 -4.39 8.53
C ALA A 74 8.05 -5.88 8.73
N SER A 75 8.28 -6.28 9.97
CA SER A 75 8.57 -7.67 10.31
C SER A 75 7.37 -8.57 10.05
N MET A 76 6.16 -8.11 10.38
CA MET A 76 4.94 -8.87 10.17
C MET A 76 4.72 -9.22 8.69
N PHE A 77 5.07 -8.30 7.80
CA PHE A 77 4.97 -8.54 6.36
C PHE A 77 6.25 -9.10 5.76
N ASN A 78 7.23 -9.43 6.60
CA ASN A 78 8.51 -10.00 6.17
C ASN A 78 9.21 -9.13 5.12
N ILE A 79 9.21 -7.82 5.36
CA ILE A 79 9.83 -6.86 4.44
C ILE A 79 11.35 -7.03 4.48
N ARG A 80 11.95 -7.43 3.34
CA ARG A 80 13.40 -7.64 3.22
C ARG A 80 14.06 -6.66 2.30
N SER A 81 13.29 -6.08 1.39
CA SER A 81 13.79 -5.07 0.46
C SER A 81 12.76 -3.96 0.35
N ILE A 82 13.21 -2.75 0.06
CA ILE A 82 12.36 -1.58 -0.09
C ILE A 82 12.68 -0.87 -1.40
N PRO A 83 11.70 -0.25 -2.05
CA PRO A 83 10.30 -0.22 -1.62
C PRO A 83 9.62 -1.57 -1.78
N SER A 84 8.67 -1.86 -0.91
CA SER A 84 7.75 -2.97 -1.08
C SER A 84 6.34 -2.40 -1.06
N ILE A 85 5.53 -2.83 -2.01
CA ILE A 85 4.19 -2.28 -2.20
C ILE A 85 3.16 -3.37 -1.94
N LEU A 86 2.28 -3.12 -0.98
CA LEU A 86 1.21 -4.06 -0.67
C LEU A 86 -0.09 -3.55 -1.28
N PHE A 87 -0.69 -4.37 -2.13
CA PHE A 87 -1.99 -4.09 -2.73
C PHE A 87 -3.05 -4.83 -1.93
N VAL A 88 -3.94 -4.07 -1.29
CA VAL A 88 -4.95 -4.62 -0.39
C VAL A 88 -6.33 -4.47 -1.01
N PRO A 89 -6.89 -5.57 -1.58
CA PRO A 89 -8.24 -5.51 -2.14
C PRO A 89 -9.28 -5.41 -1.04
N LYS A 90 -10.46 -4.93 -1.39
CA LYS A 90 -11.58 -4.88 -0.45
C LYS A 90 -11.97 -6.27 0.00
N ASP A 91 -12.01 -7.21 -0.94
CA ASP A 91 -12.31 -8.61 -0.70
C ASP A 91 -11.14 -9.46 -1.23
N GLY A 92 -10.70 -10.43 -0.44
CA GLY A 92 -9.60 -11.30 -0.81
C GLY A 92 -8.31 -10.96 -0.09
N LYS A 93 -7.24 -11.60 -0.50
CA LYS A 93 -5.95 -11.49 0.18
C LYS A 93 -5.08 -10.39 -0.42
N PRO A 94 -4.28 -9.69 0.41
CA PRO A 94 -3.34 -8.70 -0.10
C PRO A 94 -2.22 -9.37 -0.90
N GLN A 95 -1.66 -8.61 -1.85
CA GLN A 95 -0.54 -9.07 -2.67
C GLN A 95 0.61 -8.08 -2.57
N MET A 96 1.81 -8.61 -2.39
CA MET A 96 3.02 -7.81 -2.23
C MET A 96 3.82 -7.81 -3.52
N SER A 97 4.31 -6.62 -3.91
CA SER A 97 5.25 -6.45 -5.01
C SER A 97 6.51 -5.79 -4.46
N MET A 98 7.67 -6.36 -4.74
CA MET A 98 8.95 -5.82 -4.28
C MET A 98 9.61 -5.00 -5.38
N GLY A 99 10.24 -3.88 -4.97
CA GLY A 99 10.97 -3.02 -5.87
C GLY A 99 10.15 -1.86 -6.42
N ALA A 100 10.85 -0.94 -7.07
CA ALA A 100 10.23 0.25 -7.67
C ALA A 100 9.50 -0.14 -8.95
N LEU A 101 8.18 0.01 -8.95
CA LEU A 101 7.36 -0.29 -10.11
C LEU A 101 7.19 0.95 -10.99
N PRO A 102 7.22 0.80 -12.33
CA PRO A 102 6.77 1.86 -13.21
C PRO A 102 5.26 2.11 -13.04
N LYS A 103 4.81 3.30 -13.42
CA LYS A 103 3.40 3.67 -13.25
C LYS A 103 2.45 2.67 -13.90
N GLU A 104 2.76 2.20 -15.11
CA GLU A 104 1.90 1.25 -15.81
C GLU A 104 1.71 -0.06 -15.07
N ASN A 105 2.71 -0.47 -14.30
CA ASN A 105 2.60 -1.67 -13.47
C ASN A 105 1.68 -1.44 -12.27
N PHE A 106 1.71 -0.24 -11.70
CA PHE A 106 0.74 0.14 -10.66
C PHE A 106 -0.68 0.12 -11.21
N VAL A 107 -0.89 0.72 -12.37
CA VAL A 107 -2.23 0.78 -13.01
C VAL A 107 -2.75 -0.64 -13.25
N GLN A 108 -1.89 -1.53 -13.73
CA GLN A 108 -2.28 -2.92 -13.98
C GLN A 108 -2.63 -3.65 -12.67
N ALA A 109 -1.83 -3.49 -11.63
CA ALA A 109 -2.10 -4.11 -10.33
C ALA A 109 -3.37 -3.55 -9.68
N ILE A 110 -3.59 -2.25 -9.82
CA ILE A 110 -4.82 -1.61 -9.33
C ILE A 110 -6.03 -2.24 -10.00
N LYS A 111 -5.97 -2.47 -11.31
CA LYS A 111 -7.05 -3.10 -12.05
C LYS A 111 -7.23 -4.57 -11.64
N ASP A 112 -6.14 -5.32 -11.59
CA ASP A 112 -6.21 -6.78 -11.39
C ASP A 112 -6.43 -7.16 -9.93
N VAL A 113 -5.79 -6.47 -8.99
CA VAL A 113 -5.84 -6.82 -7.57
C VAL A 113 -6.90 -6.00 -6.83
N LEU A 114 -6.92 -4.69 -7.01
CA LEU A 114 -7.88 -3.83 -6.34
C LEU A 114 -9.22 -3.79 -7.06
N GLN A 115 -9.28 -4.24 -8.31
CA GLN A 115 -10.47 -4.26 -9.15
C GLN A 115 -11.02 -2.84 -9.39
N VAL A 116 -10.12 -1.89 -9.55
CA VAL A 116 -10.45 -0.51 -9.87
C VAL A 116 -9.98 -0.24 -11.30
N PRO A 117 -10.90 0.11 -12.22
CA PRO A 117 -10.52 0.36 -13.60
C PRO A 117 -9.69 1.63 -13.75
N GLU A 118 -8.88 1.66 -14.80
CA GLU A 118 -8.06 2.83 -15.10
C GLU A 118 -8.94 4.08 -15.23
N GLN A 119 -8.50 5.15 -14.57
CA GLN A 119 -9.23 6.42 -14.61
C GLN A 119 -8.72 7.24 -15.80
N THR A 120 -9.62 7.53 -16.73
CA THR A 120 -9.28 8.40 -17.85
C THR A 120 -9.44 9.85 -17.43
N VAL A 121 -8.39 10.64 -17.61
CA VAL A 121 -8.44 12.07 -17.42
C VAL A 121 -8.72 12.67 -18.80
N SER A 122 -9.92 13.13 -18.98
CA SER A 122 -10.29 13.79 -20.22
C SER A 122 -10.01 15.29 -20.15
#